data_7e920dd790561fcf8b8074e31c6f8287
#
_entry.id   7e920dd790561fcf8b8074e31c6f8287
#
_cell.length_a   1.000
_cell.length_b   1.000
_cell.length_c   1.000
_cell.angle_alpha   90.00
_cell.angle_beta   90.00
_cell.angle_gamma   90.00
#
_symmetry.space_group_name_H-M   'P 1'
#
loop_
_entity.id
_entity.type
_entity.pdbx_description
1 polymer ?
#
loop_
_entity_poly.entity_id
_entity_poly.type
_entity_poly.pdbx_seq_one_letter_code
_entity_poly.pdbx_strand_id
1 'polypeptide(L)'
;MLTDAGAKYVVLGHSERREYFGETNEGVNKKVLKALEHGITPIICCGESLTQREQGITLDWIRQQIRIAYQNVKTEDAAKTVIAYEPIWAIGTGKVATTAQAQEVCGAIRELMSELYGKEAAAVRILYGGSVAPANAKELFEQKDIDGGLVGGASLKLDFAKVVKPE
;
A
#
# COMPACT_ATOMS: atom_id res chain seq x y z
N MET A 1 -24.58 3.56 -0.23
CA MET A 1 -24.36 2.53 -1.31
C MET A 1 -23.25 1.53 -0.91
N LEU A 2 -21.95 1.90 -0.83
CA LEU A 2 -20.90 0.89 -0.50
C LEU A 2 -21.08 0.32 0.91
N THR A 3 -21.39 1.15 1.89
CA THR A 3 -21.69 0.72 3.27
C THR A 3 -22.91 -0.20 3.35
N ASP A 4 -23.96 0.11 2.60
CA ASP A 4 -25.18 -0.72 2.55
C ASP A 4 -24.90 -2.08 1.90
N ALA A 5 -23.95 -2.12 0.94
CA ALA A 5 -23.46 -3.35 0.34
C ALA A 5 -22.50 -4.15 1.26
N GLY A 6 -22.20 -3.64 2.46
CA GLY A 6 -21.35 -4.31 3.44
C GLY A 6 -19.85 -4.11 3.22
N ALA A 7 -19.43 -3.20 2.34
CA ALA A 7 -18.02 -2.91 2.12
C ALA A 7 -17.35 -2.39 3.39
N LYS A 8 -16.26 -3.02 3.82
CA LYS A 8 -15.46 -2.65 4.99
C LYS A 8 -14.18 -1.92 4.61
N TYR A 9 -13.64 -2.24 3.45
CA TYR A 9 -12.39 -1.69 2.93
C TYR A 9 -12.59 -1.16 1.52
N VAL A 10 -11.77 -0.18 1.12
CA VAL A 10 -11.72 0.32 -0.25
C VAL A 10 -10.27 0.56 -0.66
N VAL A 11 -9.88 0.01 -1.82
CA VAL A 11 -8.55 0.25 -2.41
C VAL A 11 -8.61 1.57 -3.18
N LEU A 12 -7.69 2.49 -2.87
CA LEU A 12 -7.62 3.84 -3.44
C LEU A 12 -6.23 4.10 -4.00
N GLY A 13 -6.14 4.70 -5.16
CA GLY A 13 -4.88 5.07 -5.78
C GLY A 13 -4.08 3.88 -6.34
N HIS A 14 -4.71 2.73 -6.59
CA HIS A 14 -4.06 1.59 -7.23
C HIS A 14 -3.38 2.00 -8.54
N SER A 15 -2.23 1.39 -8.85
CA SER A 15 -1.43 1.74 -10.03
C SER A 15 -2.23 1.76 -11.32
N GLU A 16 -3.09 0.79 -11.57
CA GLU A 16 -3.97 0.74 -12.75
C GLU A 16 -4.95 1.91 -12.80
N ARG A 17 -5.47 2.36 -11.66
CA ARG A 17 -6.38 3.51 -11.64
C ARG A 17 -5.64 4.81 -11.92
N ARG A 18 -4.40 4.91 -11.48
CA ARG A 18 -3.54 6.06 -11.81
C ARG A 18 -3.19 6.08 -13.29
N GLU A 19 -2.83 4.93 -13.85
CA GLU A 19 -2.41 4.79 -15.25
C GLU A 19 -3.58 4.94 -16.24
N TYR A 20 -4.67 4.19 -16.03
CA TYR A 20 -5.75 4.11 -17.02
C TYR A 20 -6.85 5.16 -16.82
N PHE A 21 -7.00 5.69 -15.62
CA PHE A 21 -8.09 6.61 -15.28
C PHE A 21 -7.60 7.97 -14.76
N GLY A 22 -6.29 8.24 -14.79
CA GLY A 22 -5.73 9.52 -14.38
C GLY A 22 -5.96 9.87 -12.92
N GLU A 23 -6.04 8.88 -12.02
CA GLU A 23 -6.24 9.13 -10.59
C GLU A 23 -5.02 9.83 -9.99
N THR A 24 -5.21 11.05 -9.48
CA THR A 24 -4.14 11.90 -8.90
C THR A 24 -4.01 11.70 -7.40
N ASN A 25 -2.91 12.17 -6.81
CA ASN A 25 -2.70 12.11 -5.36
C ASN A 25 -3.78 12.91 -4.60
N GLU A 26 -4.18 14.08 -5.12
CA GLU A 26 -5.24 14.92 -4.56
C GLU A 26 -6.61 14.22 -4.67
N GLY A 27 -6.85 13.52 -5.78
CA GLY A 27 -8.03 12.69 -5.98
C GLY A 27 -8.11 11.56 -4.96
N VAL A 28 -6.97 10.90 -4.70
CA VAL A 28 -6.85 9.86 -3.67
C VAL A 28 -7.12 10.44 -2.28
N ASN A 29 -6.52 11.58 -1.92
CA ASN A 29 -6.76 12.25 -0.65
C ASN A 29 -8.26 12.52 -0.40
N LYS A 30 -8.96 13.10 -1.38
CA LYS A 30 -10.41 13.35 -1.27
C LYS A 30 -11.20 12.08 -1.00
N LYS A 31 -10.81 10.96 -1.62
CA LYS A 31 -11.44 9.65 -1.42
C LYS A 31 -11.09 9.05 -0.06
N VAL A 32 -9.87 9.23 0.43
CA VAL A 32 -9.46 8.82 1.78
C VAL A 32 -10.33 9.50 2.83
N LEU A 33 -10.44 10.83 2.79
CA LEU A 33 -11.28 11.60 3.72
C LEU A 33 -12.74 11.14 3.65
N LYS A 34 -13.26 10.90 2.44
CA LYS A 34 -14.64 10.45 2.25
C LYS A 34 -14.87 9.02 2.76
N ALA A 35 -13.92 8.12 2.58
CA ALA A 35 -14.00 6.75 3.10
C ALA A 35 -14.03 6.74 4.63
N LEU A 36 -13.14 7.52 5.27
CA LEU A 36 -13.09 7.66 6.73
C LEU A 36 -14.39 8.26 7.28
N GLU A 37 -14.93 9.30 6.65
CA GLU A 37 -16.23 9.91 7.01
C GLU A 37 -17.37 8.88 7.05
N HIS A 38 -17.33 7.89 6.16
CA HIS A 38 -18.36 6.85 6.06
C HIS A 38 -18.00 5.53 6.77
N GLY A 39 -16.94 5.50 7.57
CA GLY A 39 -16.53 4.32 8.33
C GLY A 39 -15.99 3.16 7.47
N ILE A 40 -15.50 3.46 6.26
CA ILE A 40 -14.83 2.49 5.38
C ILE A 40 -13.33 2.66 5.53
N THR A 41 -12.62 1.58 5.82
CA THR A 41 -11.15 1.59 5.94
C THR A 41 -10.51 1.77 4.55
N PRO A 42 -9.79 2.88 4.27
CA PRO A 42 -9.06 3.02 3.02
C PRO A 42 -7.76 2.22 3.03
N ILE A 43 -7.50 1.50 1.93
CA ILE A 43 -6.20 0.93 1.59
C ILE A 43 -5.58 1.85 0.55
N ILE A 44 -4.59 2.62 0.95
CA ILE A 44 -3.99 3.69 0.17
C ILE A 44 -2.77 3.15 -0.57
N CYS A 45 -2.86 3.06 -1.89
CA CYS A 45 -1.78 2.57 -2.74
C CYS A 45 -0.81 3.69 -3.12
N CYS A 46 0.48 3.40 -2.99
CA CYS A 46 1.58 4.23 -3.44
C CYS A 46 2.63 3.37 -4.14
N GLY A 47 3.39 3.95 -5.04
CA GLY A 47 4.42 3.20 -5.77
C GLY A 47 5.13 4.07 -6.79
N GLU A 48 6.33 3.61 -7.18
CA GLU A 48 7.16 4.25 -8.17
C GLU A 48 7.26 3.44 -9.45
N SER A 49 7.49 4.14 -10.56
CA SER A 49 7.84 3.56 -11.85
C SER A 49 9.30 3.12 -11.90
N LEU A 50 9.66 2.33 -12.91
CA LEU A 50 11.07 1.94 -13.14
C LEU A 50 11.96 3.17 -13.33
N THR A 51 11.51 4.16 -14.08
CA THR A 51 12.26 5.40 -14.31
C THR A 51 12.57 6.11 -13.00
N GLN A 52 11.61 6.25 -12.10
CA GLN A 52 11.81 6.89 -10.80
C GLN A 52 12.79 6.11 -9.92
N ARG A 53 12.73 4.78 -9.98
CA ARG A 53 13.68 3.94 -9.26
C ARG A 53 15.09 4.06 -9.81
N GLU A 54 15.27 4.02 -11.13
CA GLU A 54 16.58 4.19 -11.79
C GLU A 54 17.18 5.58 -11.56
N GLN A 55 16.36 6.60 -11.42
CA GLN A 55 16.76 7.96 -11.05
C GLN A 55 17.11 8.12 -9.56
N GLY A 56 16.89 7.11 -8.72
CA GLY A 56 17.18 7.16 -7.29
C GLY A 56 16.19 8.01 -6.47
N ILE A 57 15.03 8.35 -7.02
CA ILE A 57 14.01 9.22 -6.36
C ILE A 57 12.85 8.43 -5.74
N THR A 58 12.97 7.12 -5.60
CA THR A 58 11.92 6.25 -5.05
C THR A 58 11.34 6.79 -3.75
N LEU A 59 12.19 7.05 -2.76
CA LEU A 59 11.73 7.46 -1.42
C LEU A 59 11.07 8.84 -1.44
N ASP A 60 11.60 9.78 -2.20
CA ASP A 60 11.01 11.13 -2.35
C ASP A 60 9.64 11.05 -3.01
N TRP A 61 9.51 10.22 -4.04
CA TRP A 61 8.24 9.99 -4.73
C TRP A 61 7.19 9.39 -3.80
N ILE A 62 7.54 8.34 -3.06
CA ILE A 62 6.65 7.70 -2.08
C ILE A 62 6.26 8.67 -0.97
N ARG A 63 7.22 9.43 -0.43
CA ARG A 63 6.96 10.47 0.58
C ARG A 63 5.97 11.50 0.08
N GLN A 64 6.11 11.97 -1.16
CA GLN A 64 5.17 12.91 -1.77
C GLN A 64 3.75 12.32 -1.86
N GLN A 65 3.61 11.10 -2.38
CA GLN A 65 2.32 10.42 -2.51
C GLN A 65 1.62 10.29 -1.15
N ILE A 66 2.33 9.82 -0.13
CA ILE A 66 1.78 9.62 1.21
C ILE A 66 1.41 10.97 1.85
N ARG A 67 2.29 11.98 1.80
CA ARG A 67 2.00 13.30 2.39
C ARG A 67 0.74 13.92 1.79
N ILE A 68 0.54 13.82 0.48
CA ILE A 68 -0.67 14.34 -0.18
C ILE A 68 -1.88 13.51 0.20
N ALA A 69 -1.79 12.17 0.17
CA ALA A 69 -2.90 11.28 0.50
C ALA A 69 -3.42 11.48 1.94
N TYR A 70 -2.53 11.87 2.86
CA TYR A 70 -2.86 12.09 4.28
C TYR A 70 -3.14 13.55 4.65
N GLN A 71 -3.18 14.48 3.70
CA GLN A 71 -3.57 15.86 4.00
C GLN A 71 -4.94 15.92 4.68
N ASN A 72 -5.03 16.64 5.80
CA ASN A 72 -6.23 16.80 6.63
C ASN A 72 -6.80 15.50 7.23
N VAL A 73 -6.08 14.38 7.18
CA VAL A 73 -6.45 13.18 7.93
C VAL A 73 -6.09 13.42 9.40
N LYS A 74 -7.07 13.26 10.29
CA LYS A 74 -6.87 13.45 11.73
C LYS A 74 -6.03 12.32 12.33
N THR A 75 -5.34 12.62 13.41
CA THR A 75 -4.48 11.63 14.09
C THR A 75 -5.25 10.38 14.52
N GLU A 76 -6.46 10.54 15.09
CA GLU A 76 -7.33 9.42 15.47
C GLU A 76 -7.85 8.59 14.32
N ASP A 77 -7.84 9.13 13.08
CA ASP A 77 -8.29 8.44 11.88
C ASP A 77 -7.13 7.77 11.13
N ALA A 78 -5.91 8.23 11.31
CA ALA A 78 -4.73 7.63 10.68
C ALA A 78 -4.59 6.14 11.04
N ALA A 79 -4.81 5.77 12.30
CA ALA A 79 -4.78 4.38 12.78
C ALA A 79 -5.82 3.46 12.11
N LYS A 80 -6.86 4.03 11.47
CA LYS A 80 -7.92 3.30 10.76
C LYS A 80 -7.60 3.09 9.28
N THR A 81 -6.41 3.44 8.84
CA THR A 81 -5.98 3.32 7.45
C THR A 81 -5.01 2.16 7.25
N VAL A 82 -4.86 1.76 6.00
CA VAL A 82 -3.87 0.78 5.55
C VAL A 82 -3.12 1.39 4.37
N ILE A 83 -1.83 1.17 4.28
CA ILE A 83 -1.00 1.60 3.14
C ILE A 83 -0.56 0.36 2.37
N ALA A 84 -0.60 0.40 1.04
CA ALA A 84 -0.08 -0.65 0.18
C ALA A 84 1.01 -0.08 -0.74
N TYR A 85 2.23 -0.60 -0.60
CA TYR A 85 3.35 -0.26 -1.48
C TYR A 85 3.35 -1.14 -2.71
N GLU A 86 3.22 -0.54 -3.87
CA GLU A 86 3.22 -1.20 -5.17
C GLU A 86 4.48 -0.81 -5.97
N PRO A 87 5.54 -1.64 -6.03
CA PRO A 87 6.63 -1.41 -6.98
C PRO A 87 6.09 -1.61 -8.41
N ILE A 88 5.61 -0.52 -9.06
CA ILE A 88 4.88 -0.58 -10.33
C ILE A 88 5.71 -1.29 -11.40
N TRP A 89 7.03 -1.09 -11.37
CA TRP A 89 7.98 -1.73 -12.28
C TRP A 89 8.08 -3.26 -12.12
N ALA A 90 7.56 -3.81 -11.03
CA ALA A 90 7.55 -5.24 -10.73
C ALA A 90 6.15 -5.88 -10.83
N ILE A 91 5.11 -5.12 -11.24
CA ILE A 91 3.75 -5.63 -11.39
C ILE A 91 3.52 -6.08 -12.83
N GLY A 92 3.30 -7.38 -13.04
CA GLY A 92 2.99 -7.93 -14.37
C GLY A 92 4.13 -7.88 -15.40
N THR A 93 5.34 -7.49 -15.00
CA THR A 93 6.50 -7.32 -15.91
C THR A 93 7.43 -8.52 -15.96
N GLY A 94 7.23 -9.51 -15.08
CA GLY A 94 8.18 -10.60 -14.84
C GLY A 94 9.38 -10.22 -13.95
N LYS A 95 9.55 -8.94 -13.62
CA LYS A 95 10.50 -8.48 -12.60
C LYS A 95 9.89 -8.67 -11.21
N VAL A 96 10.72 -8.98 -10.23
CA VAL A 96 10.32 -9.11 -8.82
C VAL A 96 11.22 -8.21 -7.99
N ALA A 97 10.61 -7.38 -7.15
CA ALA A 97 11.39 -6.63 -6.18
C ALA A 97 11.99 -7.62 -5.16
N THR A 98 13.23 -7.41 -4.78
CA THR A 98 13.84 -8.19 -3.71
C THR A 98 13.15 -7.87 -2.38
N THR A 99 13.21 -8.80 -1.43
CA THR A 99 12.69 -8.60 -0.08
C THR A 99 13.31 -7.38 0.60
N ALA A 100 14.62 -7.15 0.39
CA ALA A 100 15.32 -5.98 0.89
C ALA A 100 14.78 -4.67 0.29
N GLN A 101 14.47 -4.64 -1.01
CA GLN A 101 13.87 -3.47 -1.67
C GLN A 101 12.44 -3.19 -1.15
N ALA A 102 11.66 -4.24 -0.92
CA ALA A 102 10.33 -4.11 -0.33
C ALA A 102 10.41 -3.55 1.09
N GLN A 103 11.31 -4.11 1.92
CA GLN A 103 11.55 -3.65 3.29
C GLN A 103 12.04 -2.20 3.34
N GLU A 104 12.98 -1.82 2.47
CA GLU A 104 13.49 -0.43 2.39
C GLU A 104 12.34 0.59 2.25
N VAL A 105 11.44 0.36 1.30
CA VAL A 105 10.34 1.30 1.04
C VAL A 105 9.27 1.23 2.11
N CYS A 106 8.88 0.03 2.56
CA CYS A 106 7.91 -0.12 3.66
C CYS A 106 8.44 0.49 4.96
N GLY A 107 9.74 0.35 5.26
CA GLY A 107 10.39 1.00 6.40
C GLY A 107 10.34 2.53 6.30
N ALA A 108 10.66 3.09 5.12
CA ALA A 108 10.57 4.54 4.89
C ALA A 108 9.12 5.07 5.01
N ILE A 109 8.11 4.28 4.60
CA ILE A 109 6.71 4.61 4.82
C ILE A 109 6.39 4.63 6.32
N ARG A 110 6.86 3.64 7.09
CA ARG A 110 6.67 3.56 8.54
C ARG A 110 7.29 4.76 9.25
N GLU A 111 8.51 5.14 8.88
CA GLU A 111 9.19 6.32 9.40
C GLU A 111 8.40 7.59 9.10
N LEU A 112 7.95 7.78 7.85
CA LEU A 112 7.16 8.94 7.47
C LEU A 112 5.84 9.02 8.25
N MET A 113 5.15 7.90 8.44
CA MET A 113 3.92 7.87 9.24
C MET A 113 4.20 8.25 10.70
N SER A 114 5.35 7.82 11.24
CA SER A 114 5.78 8.21 12.59
C SER A 114 6.11 9.71 12.69
N GLU A 115 6.69 10.30 11.64
CA GLU A 115 6.90 11.75 11.55
C GLU A 115 5.57 12.53 11.57
N LEU A 116 4.54 12.01 10.88
CA LEU A 116 3.25 12.68 10.71
C LEU A 116 2.31 12.53 11.93
N TYR A 117 2.31 11.35 12.56
CA TYR A 117 1.28 10.93 13.53
C TYR A 117 1.85 10.37 14.84
N GLY A 118 3.17 10.37 15.01
CA GLY A 118 3.80 9.89 16.25
C GLY A 118 3.44 8.43 16.55
N LYS A 119 3.07 8.15 17.79
CA LYS A 119 2.75 6.79 18.28
C LYS A 119 1.53 6.15 17.59
N GLU A 120 0.59 6.95 17.09
CA GLU A 120 -0.60 6.45 16.41
C GLU A 120 -0.26 5.77 15.08
N ALA A 121 0.89 6.11 14.49
CA ALA A 121 1.42 5.47 13.30
C ALA A 121 1.70 3.97 13.47
N ALA A 122 1.95 3.51 14.69
CA ALA A 122 2.22 2.09 14.97
C ALA A 122 1.02 1.18 14.64
N ALA A 123 -0.20 1.71 14.63
CA ALA A 123 -1.41 0.96 14.26
C ALA A 123 -1.65 0.88 12.75
N VAL A 124 -0.97 1.71 11.95
CA VAL A 124 -1.12 1.70 10.48
C VAL A 124 -0.41 0.48 9.91
N ARG A 125 -1.17 -0.37 9.22
CA ARG A 125 -0.63 -1.55 8.54
C ARG A 125 -0.05 -1.16 7.20
N ILE A 126 1.12 -1.69 6.88
CA ILE A 126 1.82 -1.48 5.61
C ILE A 126 1.89 -2.81 4.88
N LEU A 127 1.26 -2.88 3.72
CA LEU A 127 1.19 -4.06 2.88
C LEU A 127 2.17 -3.94 1.71
N TYR A 128 2.76 -5.06 1.33
CA TYR A 128 3.48 -5.16 0.06
C TYR A 128 2.49 -5.56 -1.05
N GLY A 129 2.41 -4.74 -2.10
CA GLY A 129 1.49 -4.88 -3.23
C GLY A 129 2.16 -5.29 -4.55
N GLY A 130 3.42 -5.73 -4.51
CA GLY A 130 4.07 -6.32 -5.68
C GLY A 130 3.71 -7.80 -5.87
N SER A 131 4.54 -8.53 -6.59
CA SER A 131 4.31 -9.96 -6.84
C SER A 131 4.49 -10.78 -5.57
N VAL A 132 3.39 -11.31 -5.03
CA VAL A 132 3.36 -12.23 -3.89
C VAL A 132 2.88 -13.60 -4.36
N ALA A 133 3.65 -14.64 -4.00
CA ALA A 133 3.36 -16.03 -4.31
C ALA A 133 3.73 -16.92 -3.10
N PRO A 134 3.27 -18.17 -3.04
CA PRO A 134 3.66 -19.09 -1.96
C PRO A 134 5.18 -19.19 -1.71
N ALA A 135 5.97 -19.06 -2.78
CA ALA A 135 7.43 -19.19 -2.71
C ALA A 135 8.15 -18.03 -2.01
N ASN A 136 7.55 -16.83 -1.95
CA ASN A 136 8.18 -15.62 -1.36
C ASN A 136 7.36 -14.99 -0.22
N ALA A 137 6.16 -15.47 0.03
CA ALA A 137 5.26 -14.86 1.01
C ALA A 137 5.87 -14.87 2.42
N LYS A 138 6.47 -15.99 2.83
CA LYS A 138 7.12 -16.12 4.15
C LYS A 138 8.21 -15.08 4.33
N GLU A 139 9.18 -15.05 3.43
CA GLU A 139 10.31 -14.12 3.50
C GLU A 139 9.87 -12.65 3.51
N LEU A 140 8.85 -12.31 2.71
CA LEU A 140 8.27 -10.96 2.67
C LEU A 140 7.58 -10.60 3.98
N PHE A 141 6.75 -11.49 4.54
CA PHE A 141 5.94 -11.19 5.72
C PHE A 141 6.72 -11.32 7.04
N GLU A 142 7.93 -11.89 7.02
CA GLU A 142 8.87 -11.87 8.14
C GLU A 142 9.64 -10.54 8.24
N GLN A 143 9.53 -9.64 7.23
CA GLN A 143 10.19 -8.34 7.29
C GLN A 143 9.54 -7.45 8.34
N LYS A 144 10.37 -6.65 9.00
CA LYS A 144 9.97 -5.81 10.15
C LYS A 144 8.82 -4.85 9.86
N ASP A 145 8.79 -4.28 8.66
CA ASP A 145 7.86 -3.21 8.28
C ASP A 145 6.85 -3.62 7.21
N ILE A 146 6.71 -4.94 6.96
CA ILE A 146 5.72 -5.51 6.06
C ILE A 146 4.70 -6.29 6.87
N ASP A 147 3.51 -5.74 7.05
CA ASP A 147 2.43 -6.34 7.87
C ASP A 147 1.57 -7.34 7.10
N GLY A 148 1.84 -7.56 5.81
CA GLY A 148 1.10 -8.47 4.94
C GLY A 148 1.19 -8.10 3.47
N GLY A 149 0.26 -8.61 2.67
CA GLY A 149 0.25 -8.37 1.22
C GLY A 149 -1.08 -7.87 0.67
N LEU A 150 -1.02 -7.01 -0.34
CA LEU A 150 -2.15 -6.72 -1.22
C LEU A 150 -2.02 -7.61 -2.46
N VAL A 151 -2.82 -8.67 -2.53
CA VAL A 151 -2.62 -9.77 -3.49
C VAL A 151 -3.73 -9.76 -4.54
N GLY A 152 -3.35 -9.62 -5.81
CA GLY A 152 -4.25 -9.68 -6.97
C GLY A 152 -4.43 -11.10 -7.50
N GLY A 153 -3.88 -11.38 -8.69
CA GLY A 153 -4.11 -12.63 -9.43
C GLY A 153 -3.84 -13.94 -8.68
N ALA A 154 -2.87 -13.95 -7.75
CA ALA A 154 -2.61 -15.14 -6.93
C ALA A 154 -3.77 -15.47 -5.99
N SER A 155 -4.61 -14.50 -5.61
CA SER A 155 -5.78 -14.73 -4.75
C SER A 155 -6.87 -15.58 -5.41
N LEU A 156 -6.83 -15.73 -6.74
CA LEU A 156 -7.76 -16.54 -7.52
C LEU A 156 -7.32 -18.01 -7.66
N LYS A 157 -6.16 -18.37 -7.10
CA LYS A 157 -5.59 -19.71 -7.22
C LYS A 157 -5.82 -20.54 -5.96
N LEU A 158 -5.91 -21.86 -6.13
CA LEU A 158 -6.16 -22.80 -5.01
C LEU A 158 -5.02 -22.79 -3.96
N ASP A 159 -3.80 -22.48 -4.36
CA ASP A 159 -2.64 -22.40 -3.47
C ASP A 159 -2.52 -21.06 -2.71
N PHE A 160 -3.51 -20.18 -2.86
CA PHE A 160 -3.54 -18.89 -2.12
C PHE A 160 -3.50 -19.09 -0.59
N ALA A 161 -4.03 -20.21 -0.10
CA ALA A 161 -3.93 -20.53 1.32
C ALA A 161 -2.48 -20.54 1.85
N LYS A 162 -1.50 -20.92 1.01
CA LYS A 162 -0.06 -20.91 1.33
C LYS A 162 0.53 -19.50 1.35
N VAL A 163 -0.14 -18.52 0.73
CA VAL A 163 0.22 -17.10 0.86
C VAL A 163 -0.31 -16.54 2.18
N VAL A 164 -1.52 -16.92 2.56
CA VAL A 164 -2.17 -16.46 3.82
C VAL A 164 -1.50 -17.05 5.05
N LYS A 165 -1.07 -18.30 4.95
CA LYS A 165 -0.32 -19.00 6.02
C LYS A 165 0.93 -19.63 5.41
N PRO A 166 1.99 -18.85 5.20
CA PRO A 166 3.24 -19.37 4.65
C PRO A 166 3.92 -20.26 5.70
N GLU A 167 4.29 -21.48 5.28
CA GLU A 167 5.01 -22.47 6.10
C GLU A 167 6.51 -22.16 6.22
#